data_d6d2aaa840e94f7dd1692debd75741a1
#
_entry.id   d6d2aaa840e94f7dd1692debd75741a1
#
_cell.length_a   1.000
_cell.length_b   1.000
_cell.length_c   1.000
_cell.angle_alpha   90.00
_cell.angle_beta   90.00
_cell.angle_gamma   90.00
#
_symmetry.space_group_name_H-M   'P 1'
#
loop_
_entity.id
_entity.type
_entity.pdbx_description
1 polymer ?
#
loop_
_entity_poly.entity_id
_entity_poly.type
_entity_poly.pdbx_seq_one_letter_code
_entity_poly.pdbx_strand_id
1 'polypeptide(L)'
;DYSVRYLLLELSTAVDAKETDLFTLMQQVEIGKMHAMCGYPYLQPFLNRAQAENVNEALVAVEERKQQMEEAYENIYARADLGKYAAAEDVVKLRKMMELTIKGLMNERILEDAFQPEMLYEEILEYLQLSRRLAERSGQPSDEEITEK
;
A
#
# COMPACT_ATOMS: atom_id res chain seq x y z
N ASP A 1 13.52 -16.08 4.79
CA ASP A 1 14.32 -14.97 4.33
C ASP A 1 14.26 -13.79 5.28
N TYR A 2 15.40 -13.23 5.60
CA TYR A 2 15.55 -12.16 6.59
C TYR A 2 14.79 -10.88 6.19
N SER A 3 14.88 -10.48 4.94
CA SER A 3 14.25 -9.23 4.46
C SER A 3 12.73 -9.29 4.50
N VAL A 4 12.12 -10.41 4.13
CA VAL A 4 10.67 -10.61 4.21
C VAL A 4 10.23 -10.66 5.68
N ARG A 5 10.96 -11.38 6.53
CA ARG A 5 10.64 -11.43 7.97
C ARG A 5 10.71 -10.06 8.61
N TYR A 6 11.70 -9.26 8.24
CA TYR A 6 11.84 -7.90 8.75
C TYR A 6 10.67 -7.02 8.34
N LEU A 7 10.28 -7.07 7.06
CA LEU A 7 9.13 -6.31 6.57
C LEU A 7 7.83 -6.78 7.23
N LEU A 8 7.62 -8.09 7.37
CA LEU A 8 6.43 -8.62 8.04
C LEU A 8 6.37 -8.17 9.51
N LEU A 9 7.50 -8.11 10.20
CA LEU A 9 7.58 -7.62 11.57
C LEU A 9 7.19 -6.14 11.64
N GLU A 10 7.71 -5.30 10.75
CA GLU A 10 7.37 -3.89 10.70
C GLU A 10 5.88 -3.67 10.37
N LEU A 11 5.32 -4.48 9.48
CA LEU A 11 3.89 -4.45 9.18
C LEU A 11 3.06 -4.83 10.41
N SER A 12 3.45 -5.89 11.12
CA SER A 12 2.71 -6.32 12.31
C SER A 12 2.75 -5.29 13.44
N THR A 13 3.82 -4.50 13.50
CA THR A 13 3.97 -3.42 14.47
C THR A 13 3.14 -2.19 14.09
N ALA A 14 3.13 -1.83 12.81
CA ALA A 14 2.47 -0.62 12.31
C ALA A 14 0.97 -0.80 12.14
N VAL A 15 0.49 -2.00 11.80
CA VAL A 15 -0.92 -2.26 11.53
C VAL A 15 -1.64 -2.68 12.81
N ASP A 16 -2.66 -1.91 13.20
CA ASP A 16 -3.50 -2.24 14.34
C ASP A 16 -4.38 -3.45 14.00
N ALA A 17 -4.32 -4.49 14.83
CA ALA A 17 -5.08 -5.73 14.63
C ALA A 17 -6.59 -5.52 14.69
N LYS A 18 -7.06 -4.42 15.29
CA LYS A 18 -8.48 -4.08 15.42
C LYS A 18 -8.99 -3.10 14.40
N GLU A 19 -8.10 -2.56 13.57
CA GLU A 19 -8.48 -1.56 12.57
C GLU A 19 -9.30 -2.20 11.44
N THR A 20 -10.39 -1.54 11.05
CA THR A 20 -11.29 -2.00 9.98
C THR A 20 -11.53 -0.95 8.91
N ASP A 21 -11.01 0.27 9.08
CA ASP A 21 -11.11 1.30 8.04
C ASP A 21 -10.06 1.04 6.95
N LEU A 22 -10.52 0.86 5.71
CA LEU A 22 -9.64 0.51 4.60
C LEU A 22 -8.49 1.52 4.41
N PHE A 23 -8.79 2.82 4.40
CA PHE A 23 -7.76 3.84 4.13
C PHE A 23 -6.80 3.98 5.30
N THR A 24 -7.28 3.78 6.53
CA THR A 24 -6.41 3.72 7.71
C THR A 24 -5.49 2.49 7.65
N LEU A 25 -6.02 1.33 7.24
CA LEU A 25 -5.21 0.13 7.04
C LEU A 25 -4.14 0.35 5.96
N MET A 26 -4.51 0.98 4.83
CA MET A 26 -3.55 1.30 3.77
C MET A 26 -2.46 2.24 4.27
N GLN A 27 -2.81 3.26 5.04
CA GLN A 27 -1.84 4.17 5.65
C GLN A 27 -0.90 3.44 6.60
N GLN A 28 -1.43 2.58 7.47
CA GLN A 28 -0.62 1.80 8.41
C GLN A 28 0.34 0.85 7.68
N VAL A 29 -0.11 0.22 6.60
CA VAL A 29 0.75 -0.62 5.75
C VAL A 29 1.90 0.21 5.17
N GLU A 30 1.62 1.40 4.66
CA GLU A 30 2.66 2.28 4.10
C GLU A 30 3.64 2.77 5.17
N ILE A 31 3.17 3.03 6.38
CA ILE A 31 4.05 3.35 7.54
C ILE A 31 4.99 2.17 7.82
N GLY A 32 4.47 0.95 7.86
CA GLY A 32 5.29 -0.24 8.08
C GLY A 32 6.33 -0.43 7.00
N LYS A 33 5.96 -0.24 5.74
CA LYS A 33 6.88 -0.30 4.59
C LYS A 33 7.95 0.79 4.68
N MET A 34 7.59 2.00 5.05
CA MET A 34 8.53 3.10 5.26
C MET A 34 9.55 2.77 6.35
N HIS A 35 9.08 2.27 7.50
CA HIS A 35 9.97 1.87 8.59
C HIS A 35 10.92 0.77 8.15
N ALA A 36 10.45 -0.20 7.37
CA ALA A 36 11.29 -1.26 6.83
C ALA A 36 12.37 -0.71 5.90
N MET A 37 12.01 0.23 5.03
CA MET A 37 12.97 0.87 4.12
C MET A 37 13.99 1.75 4.86
N CYS A 38 13.60 2.41 5.94
CA CYS A 38 14.52 3.19 6.77
C CYS A 38 15.53 2.30 7.50
N GLY A 39 15.07 1.15 8.00
CA GLY A 39 15.93 0.19 8.68
C GLY A 39 16.74 -0.70 7.72
N TYR A 40 16.27 -0.87 6.50
CA TYR A 40 16.92 -1.70 5.49
C TYR A 40 16.84 -1.03 4.12
N PRO A 41 17.67 0.01 3.86
CA PRO A 41 17.53 0.87 2.67
C PRO A 41 17.71 0.14 1.33
N TYR A 42 18.37 -1.01 1.34
CA TYR A 42 18.67 -1.77 0.12
C TYR A 42 17.61 -2.80 -0.25
N LEU A 43 16.53 -2.91 0.53
CA LEU A 43 15.50 -3.93 0.34
C LEU A 43 14.88 -3.85 -1.06
N GLN A 44 14.32 -2.71 -1.43
CA GLN A 44 13.64 -2.56 -2.71
C GLN A 44 14.60 -2.55 -3.90
N PRO A 45 15.75 -1.82 -3.85
CA PRO A 45 16.74 -1.93 -4.92
C PRO A 45 17.26 -3.34 -5.14
N PHE A 46 17.43 -4.11 -4.06
CA PHE A 46 17.82 -5.50 -4.14
C PHE A 46 16.78 -6.34 -4.90
N LEU A 47 15.50 -6.19 -4.55
CA LEU A 47 14.40 -6.89 -5.22
C LEU A 47 14.30 -6.50 -6.70
N ASN A 48 14.43 -5.21 -7.00
CA ASN A 48 14.40 -4.71 -8.39
C ASN A 48 15.55 -5.26 -9.22
N ARG A 49 16.75 -5.32 -8.65
CA ARG A 49 17.92 -5.89 -9.34
C ARG A 49 17.76 -7.39 -9.60
N ALA A 50 17.25 -8.13 -8.63
CA ALA A 50 17.01 -9.57 -8.78
C ALA A 50 16.04 -9.86 -9.93
N GLN A 51 15.02 -9.01 -10.12
CA GLN A 51 14.10 -9.11 -11.25
C GLN A 51 14.78 -8.79 -12.59
N ALA A 52 15.65 -7.79 -12.61
CA ALA A 52 16.33 -7.32 -13.83
C ALA A 52 17.40 -8.31 -14.34
N GLU A 53 18.09 -9.00 -13.44
CA GLU A 53 19.18 -9.91 -13.78
C GLU A 53 18.74 -11.23 -14.40
N ASN A 54 17.44 -11.54 -14.40
CA ASN A 54 16.85 -12.70 -15.06
C ASN A 54 17.53 -14.03 -14.71
N VAL A 55 17.99 -14.18 -13.46
CA VAL A 55 18.57 -15.41 -12.94
C VAL A 55 17.42 -16.29 -12.41
N ASN A 56 17.20 -17.46 -13.01
CA ASN A 56 16.04 -18.31 -12.71
C ASN A 56 15.87 -18.61 -11.22
N GLU A 57 16.93 -18.96 -10.51
CA GLU A 57 16.87 -19.25 -9.06
C GLU A 57 16.50 -18.01 -8.24
N ALA A 58 17.08 -16.87 -8.60
CA ALA A 58 16.78 -15.60 -7.95
C ALA A 58 15.33 -15.17 -8.23
N LEU A 59 14.85 -15.38 -9.46
CA LEU A 59 13.45 -15.09 -9.84
C LEU A 59 12.45 -15.93 -9.06
N VAL A 60 12.72 -17.23 -8.90
CA VAL A 60 11.86 -18.12 -8.09
C VAL A 60 11.82 -17.64 -6.64
N ALA A 61 12.97 -17.30 -6.05
CA ALA A 61 13.02 -16.79 -4.68
C ALA A 61 12.29 -15.46 -4.53
N VAL A 62 12.40 -14.56 -5.51
CA VAL A 62 11.70 -13.26 -5.52
C VAL A 62 10.19 -13.48 -5.64
N GLU A 63 9.74 -14.39 -6.51
CA GLU A 63 8.32 -14.71 -6.67
C GLU A 63 7.73 -15.30 -5.39
N GLU A 64 8.45 -16.19 -4.71
CA GLU A 64 8.01 -16.75 -3.42
C GLU A 64 7.85 -15.66 -2.36
N ARG A 65 8.81 -14.73 -2.28
CA ARG A 65 8.76 -13.59 -1.35
C ARG A 65 7.61 -12.66 -1.67
N LYS A 66 7.42 -12.36 -2.94
CA LYS A 66 6.33 -11.53 -3.43
C LYS A 66 4.98 -12.13 -3.08
N GLN A 67 4.83 -13.45 -3.26
CA GLN A 67 3.62 -14.18 -2.91
C GLN A 67 3.35 -14.10 -1.40
N GLN A 68 4.35 -14.29 -0.55
CA GLN A 68 4.22 -14.16 0.90
C GLN A 68 3.76 -12.76 1.30
N MET A 69 4.30 -11.72 0.66
CA MET A 69 3.91 -10.35 0.91
C MET A 69 2.49 -10.06 0.44
N GLU A 70 2.10 -10.57 -0.71
CA GLU A 70 0.74 -10.42 -1.24
C GLU A 70 -0.28 -11.09 -0.30
N GLU A 71 0.03 -12.27 0.21
CA GLU A 71 -0.83 -12.96 1.20
C GLU A 71 -0.96 -12.14 2.49
N ALA A 72 0.14 -11.57 2.97
CA ALA A 72 0.11 -10.71 4.16
C ALA A 72 -0.77 -9.48 3.96
N TYR A 73 -0.65 -8.81 2.80
CA TYR A 73 -1.48 -7.66 2.46
C TYR A 73 -2.95 -8.04 2.33
N GLU A 74 -3.26 -9.15 1.66
CA GLU A 74 -4.64 -9.62 1.54
C GLU A 74 -5.25 -9.96 2.90
N ASN A 75 -4.49 -10.55 3.81
CA ASN A 75 -4.95 -10.82 5.17
C ASN A 75 -5.26 -9.52 5.94
N ILE A 76 -4.45 -8.50 5.76
CA ILE A 76 -4.68 -7.19 6.37
C ILE A 76 -5.97 -6.56 5.80
N TYR A 77 -6.08 -6.50 4.47
CA TYR A 77 -7.20 -5.82 3.80
C TYR A 77 -8.51 -6.60 3.90
N ALA A 78 -8.46 -7.91 4.14
CA ALA A 78 -9.67 -8.72 4.39
C ALA A 78 -10.45 -8.25 5.63
N ARG A 79 -9.80 -7.54 6.56
CA ARG A 79 -10.44 -6.99 7.77
C ARG A 79 -11.20 -5.69 7.49
N ALA A 80 -11.02 -5.08 6.32
CA ALA A 80 -11.64 -3.79 6.01
C ALA A 80 -13.15 -3.91 5.92
N ASP A 81 -13.86 -3.01 6.60
CA ASP A 81 -15.31 -2.88 6.51
C ASP A 81 -15.66 -2.00 5.31
N LEU A 82 -16.12 -2.62 4.24
CA LEU A 82 -16.55 -1.92 3.03
C LEU A 82 -18.04 -1.59 3.06
N GLY A 83 -18.79 -2.07 4.05
CA GLY A 83 -20.23 -1.87 4.16
C GLY A 83 -20.63 -0.43 4.42
N LYS A 84 -19.72 0.40 4.92
CA LYS A 84 -19.97 1.83 5.15
C LYS A 84 -19.93 2.68 3.89
N TYR A 85 -19.50 2.12 2.75
CA TYR A 85 -19.44 2.83 1.48
C TYR A 85 -20.65 2.46 0.61
N ALA A 86 -21.23 3.43 -0.09
CA ALA A 86 -22.38 3.22 -0.95
C ALA A 86 -22.08 2.31 -2.14
N ALA A 87 -20.84 2.35 -2.64
CA ALA A 87 -20.39 1.55 -3.78
C ALA A 87 -19.10 0.80 -3.41
N ALA A 88 -19.24 -0.34 -2.74
CA ALA A 88 -18.11 -1.16 -2.31
C ALA A 88 -17.22 -1.58 -3.49
N GLU A 89 -17.80 -1.85 -4.65
CA GLU A 89 -17.04 -2.21 -5.87
C GLU A 89 -16.11 -1.08 -6.32
N ASP A 90 -16.56 0.17 -6.22
CA ASP A 90 -15.74 1.34 -6.56
C ASP A 90 -14.58 1.50 -5.58
N VAL A 91 -14.82 1.22 -4.30
CA VAL A 91 -13.77 1.28 -3.27
C VAL A 91 -12.70 0.22 -3.53
N VAL A 92 -13.08 -0.98 -3.95
CA VAL A 92 -12.14 -2.04 -4.33
C VAL A 92 -11.27 -1.58 -5.52
N LYS A 93 -11.88 -0.92 -6.51
CA LYS A 93 -11.14 -0.36 -7.66
C LYS A 93 -10.20 0.77 -7.23
N LEU A 94 -10.65 1.64 -6.32
CA LEU A 94 -9.79 2.70 -5.77
C LEU A 94 -8.56 2.10 -5.06
N ARG A 95 -8.75 1.03 -4.30
CA ARG A 95 -7.62 0.32 -3.69
C ARG A 95 -6.63 -0.16 -4.75
N LYS A 96 -7.12 -0.76 -5.82
CA LYS A 96 -6.27 -1.22 -6.92
C LYS A 96 -5.53 -0.08 -7.59
N MET A 97 -6.22 1.03 -7.85
CA MET A 97 -5.60 2.24 -8.39
C MET A 97 -4.50 2.76 -7.46
N MET A 98 -4.74 2.75 -6.15
CA MET A 98 -3.74 3.16 -5.16
C MET A 98 -2.52 2.24 -5.15
N GLU A 99 -2.73 0.92 -5.23
CA GLU A 99 -1.61 -0.04 -5.32
C GLU A 99 -0.72 0.26 -6.54
N LEU A 100 -1.33 0.53 -7.68
CA LEU A 100 -0.61 0.87 -8.91
C LEU A 100 0.09 2.23 -8.80
N THR A 101 -0.55 3.21 -8.19
CA THR A 101 0.02 4.54 -7.95
C THR A 101 1.24 4.43 -7.04
N ILE A 102 1.14 3.69 -5.93
CA ILE A 102 2.23 3.48 -4.98
C ILE A 102 3.41 2.80 -5.67
N LYS A 103 3.15 1.76 -6.47
CA LYS A 103 4.19 1.09 -7.26
C LYS A 103 4.89 2.06 -8.20
N GLY A 104 4.13 2.87 -8.91
CA GLY A 104 4.67 3.86 -9.84
C GLY A 104 5.53 4.90 -9.14
N LEU A 105 5.04 5.45 -8.04
CA LEU A 105 5.80 6.43 -7.23
C LEU A 105 7.08 5.82 -6.69
N MET A 106 7.00 4.61 -6.16
CA MET A 106 8.17 3.92 -5.63
C MET A 106 9.22 3.69 -6.72
N ASN A 107 8.81 3.23 -7.90
CA ASN A 107 9.72 3.00 -9.03
C ASN A 107 10.39 4.30 -9.51
N GLU A 108 9.65 5.41 -9.52
CA GLU A 108 10.21 6.72 -9.88
C GLU A 108 11.24 7.22 -8.86
N ARG A 109 10.91 7.11 -7.57
CA ARG A 109 11.72 7.69 -6.49
C ARG A 109 12.95 6.87 -6.15
N ILE A 110 12.86 5.53 -6.26
CA ILE A 110 13.94 4.65 -5.83
C ILE A 110 15.20 4.78 -6.70
N LEU A 111 15.03 5.28 -7.93
CA LEU A 111 16.13 5.54 -8.86
C LEU A 111 16.80 6.89 -8.63
N GLU A 112 16.26 7.74 -7.77
CA GLU A 112 16.84 9.04 -7.44
C GLU A 112 18.00 8.86 -6.45
N ASP A 113 19.08 9.65 -6.64
CA ASP A 113 20.30 9.57 -5.82
C ASP A 113 20.06 9.92 -4.36
N ALA A 114 19.06 10.73 -4.07
CA ALA A 114 18.74 11.19 -2.72
C ALA A 114 17.40 10.62 -2.22
N PHE A 115 17.13 9.35 -2.50
CA PHE A 115 15.88 8.71 -2.09
C PHE A 115 15.72 8.68 -0.58
N GLN A 116 14.59 9.21 -0.09
CA GLN A 116 14.22 9.20 1.33
C GLN A 116 12.84 8.56 1.48
N PRO A 117 12.74 7.44 2.20
CA PRO A 117 11.46 6.74 2.37
C PRO A 117 10.37 7.60 3.02
N GLU A 118 10.73 8.49 3.93
CA GLU A 118 9.79 9.41 4.59
C GLU A 118 9.12 10.37 3.61
N MET A 119 9.87 10.87 2.63
CA MET A 119 9.34 11.76 1.59
C MET A 119 8.41 11.00 0.65
N LEU A 120 8.76 9.78 0.30
CA LEU A 120 7.89 8.90 -0.49
C LEU A 120 6.57 8.64 0.25
N TYR A 121 6.65 8.34 1.55
CA TYR A 121 5.46 8.13 2.38
C TYR A 121 4.54 9.36 2.38
N GLU A 122 5.09 10.55 2.55
CA GLU A 122 4.30 11.79 2.54
C GLU A 122 3.59 11.99 1.20
N GLU A 123 4.26 11.71 0.10
CA GLU A 123 3.67 11.77 -1.24
C GLU A 123 2.55 10.75 -1.41
N ILE A 124 2.77 9.51 -0.99
CA ILE A 124 1.75 8.45 -1.00
C ILE A 124 0.54 8.87 -0.16
N LEU A 125 0.77 9.47 1.00
CA LEU A 125 -0.28 9.92 1.90
C LEU A 125 -1.22 10.93 1.24
N GLU A 126 -0.70 11.83 0.42
CA GLU A 126 -1.51 12.79 -0.34
C GLU A 126 -2.53 12.08 -1.25
N TYR A 127 -2.08 11.04 -1.97
CA TYR A 127 -2.95 10.23 -2.83
C TYR A 127 -3.95 9.40 -2.02
N LEU A 128 -3.54 8.87 -0.88
CA LEU A 128 -4.44 8.13 0.01
C LEU A 128 -5.55 9.04 0.55
N GLN A 129 -5.22 10.25 0.94
CA GLN A 129 -6.19 11.22 1.43
C GLN A 129 -7.17 11.63 0.33
N LEU A 130 -6.69 11.81 -0.91
CA LEU A 130 -7.55 12.07 -2.05
C LEU A 130 -8.51 10.91 -2.30
N SER A 131 -8.01 9.69 -2.29
CA SER A 131 -8.81 8.49 -2.49
C SER A 131 -9.88 8.33 -1.40
N ARG A 132 -9.52 8.62 -0.14
CA ARG A 132 -10.47 8.62 0.98
C ARG A 132 -11.60 9.62 0.75
N ARG A 133 -11.27 10.85 0.36
CA ARG A 133 -12.28 11.89 0.09
C ARG A 133 -13.23 11.48 -1.05
N LEU A 134 -12.69 10.88 -2.10
CA LEU A 134 -13.50 10.40 -3.23
C LEU A 134 -14.44 9.27 -2.81
N ALA A 135 -13.96 8.33 -2.02
CA ALA A 135 -14.77 7.22 -1.52
C ALA A 135 -15.88 7.70 -0.58
N GLU A 136 -15.57 8.64 0.31
CA GLU A 136 -16.55 9.23 1.24
C GLU A 136 -17.61 10.07 0.51
N ARG A 137 -17.20 10.82 -0.52
CA ARG A 137 -18.11 11.60 -1.35
C ARG A 137 -19.12 10.75 -2.12
N SER A 138 -18.69 9.60 -2.64
CA SER A 138 -19.59 8.72 -3.39
C SER A 138 -20.71 8.13 -2.51
N GLY A 139 -20.52 8.14 -1.19
CA GLY A 139 -21.52 7.70 -0.22
C GLY A 139 -22.46 8.80 0.28
N GLN A 140 -22.27 10.06 -0.16
CA GLN A 140 -23.09 11.19 0.28
C GLN A 140 -24.07 11.62 -0.82
N PRO A 141 -25.31 12.06 -0.46
CA PRO A 141 -26.23 12.63 -1.45
C PRO A 141 -25.61 13.88 -2.09
N SER A 142 -25.83 14.08 -3.38
CA SER A 142 -25.37 15.28 -4.05
C SER A 142 -26.11 16.51 -3.50
N ASP A 143 -25.48 17.68 -3.61
CA ASP A 143 -26.10 18.95 -3.18
C ASP A 143 -27.41 19.21 -3.91
N GLU A 144 -27.54 18.73 -5.14
CA GLU A 144 -28.80 18.82 -5.93
C GLU A 144 -29.91 17.96 -5.30
N GLU A 145 -29.61 16.79 -4.77
CA GLU A 145 -30.60 15.94 -4.09
C GLU A 145 -31.05 16.55 -2.76
N ILE A 146 -30.18 17.30 -2.10
CA ILE A 146 -30.51 17.98 -0.84
C ILE A 146 -31.42 19.18 -1.07
N THR A 147 -31.23 19.89 -2.18
CA THR A 147 -32.05 21.10 -2.52
C THR A 147 -33.43 20.79 -3.04
N GLU A 148 -33.68 19.58 -3.54
CA GLU A 148 -35.01 19.14 -4.03
C GLU A 148 -35.94 18.67 -2.89
N LYS A 149 -35.44 18.57 -1.67
CA LYS A 149 -36.22 18.21 -0.49
C LYS A 149 -36.55 19.44 0.36
#